data_d2ad8f6678b8d976547cdaf9cb03f567
#
_entry.id   d2ad8f6678b8d976547cdaf9cb03f567
#
_cell.length_a   1.000
_cell.length_b   1.000
_cell.length_c   1.000
_cell.angle_alpha   90.00
_cell.angle_beta   90.00
_cell.angle_gamma   90.00
#
_symmetry.space_group_name_H-M   'P 1'
#
loop_
_entity.id
_entity.type
_entity.pdbx_description
1 polymer ?
#
loop_
_entity_poly.entity_id
_entity_poly.type
_entity_poly.pdbx_seq_one_letter_code
_entity_poly.pdbx_strand_id
1 'polypeptide(L)'
;MKINLHLLFISLLVCPLGHSTVYHCEKNGVAEFSQQPCGKDAKLITIKEQNPHLSGASDNAAQSSAGKDTAEVDRYIRLKQIDAQIAEHNNKIDTFKLKMDREIVALTEQSDAQLRNLVGAKKQAAIAKQMTAVSERYGVLIDSEQRSIDRLTAEKYTLTSSANTVANNEVASFIRSKQIMRKISEHENKIDTYQSELNMQMSELEQQLSSHPRNLADANSDNALADKMTALTSRFNTLIAIEQKQIDRLNSELTKL
;
A
#
# COMPACT_ATOMS: atom_id res chain seq x y z
N MET A 1 -20.73 61.98 12.92
CA MET A 1 -20.57 61.13 14.12
C MET A 1 -20.26 59.71 13.65
N LYS A 2 -18.97 59.34 13.66
CA LYS A 2 -18.52 57.99 13.25
C LYS A 2 -18.19 57.23 14.54
N ILE A 3 -18.93 56.21 14.85
CA ILE A 3 -18.70 55.33 15.99
C ILE A 3 -17.93 54.12 15.47
N ASN A 4 -16.66 54.00 15.87
CA ASN A 4 -15.79 52.87 15.69
C ASN A 4 -16.27 51.71 16.57
N LEU A 5 -16.73 50.63 15.94
CA LEU A 5 -17.07 49.38 16.60
C LEU A 5 -16.03 48.31 16.27
N HIS A 6 -14.84 48.49 16.82
CA HIS A 6 -13.76 47.47 16.82
C HIS A 6 -13.36 47.18 18.28
N LEU A 7 -14.20 46.49 18.96
CA LEU A 7 -13.83 45.90 20.24
C LEU A 7 -14.80 44.73 20.52
N LEU A 8 -14.21 43.60 20.78
CA LEU A 8 -14.79 42.34 21.24
C LEU A 8 -14.75 41.22 20.20
N PHE A 9 -13.67 40.48 20.25
CA PHE A 9 -13.70 39.01 20.36
C PHE A 9 -12.24 38.46 20.42
N ILE A 10 -11.55 38.81 21.53
CA ILE A 10 -10.43 37.99 22.01
C ILE A 10 -11.06 36.98 22.96
N SER A 11 -11.63 35.93 22.40
CA SER A 11 -12.02 34.75 23.16
C SER A 11 -10.76 33.89 23.34
N LEU A 12 -10.22 33.91 24.55
CA LEU A 12 -9.15 33.03 25.03
C LEU A 12 -9.57 31.59 24.78
N LEU A 13 -8.99 30.95 23.77
CA LEU A 13 -8.90 29.50 23.71
C LEU A 13 -7.87 29.04 24.75
N VAL A 14 -8.31 28.91 25.98
CA VAL A 14 -7.62 28.09 26.97
C VAL A 14 -7.89 26.65 26.57
N CYS A 15 -6.99 26.05 25.78
CA CYS A 15 -6.97 24.63 25.56
C CYS A 15 -6.58 23.99 26.90
N PRO A 16 -7.45 23.21 27.58
CA PRO A 16 -7.00 22.43 28.72
C PRO A 16 -5.97 21.43 28.21
N LEU A 17 -4.77 21.40 28.76
CA LEU A 17 -3.78 20.36 28.62
C LEU A 17 -4.43 19.05 29.07
N GLY A 18 -5.05 18.36 28.10
CA GLY A 18 -5.69 17.08 28.33
C GLY A 18 -4.62 16.05 28.61
N HIS A 19 -4.51 15.65 29.87
CA HIS A 19 -3.75 14.44 30.23
C HIS A 19 -4.49 13.27 29.59
N SER A 20 -3.93 12.69 28.56
CA SER A 20 -4.50 11.47 27.97
C SER A 20 -4.22 10.30 28.91
N THR A 21 -5.25 9.89 29.64
CA THR A 21 -5.22 8.66 30.44
C THR A 21 -5.57 7.48 29.55
N VAL A 22 -4.73 6.44 29.56
CA VAL A 22 -4.96 5.19 28.83
C VAL A 22 -5.18 4.07 29.85
N TYR A 23 -6.25 3.31 29.63
CA TYR A 23 -6.58 2.14 30.43
C TYR A 23 -6.19 0.85 29.70
N HIS A 24 -5.54 -0.06 30.38
CA HIS A 24 -5.28 -1.43 29.93
C HIS A 24 -6.39 -2.33 30.45
N CYS A 25 -7.01 -3.09 29.55
CA CYS A 25 -8.07 -4.03 29.85
C CYS A 25 -7.75 -5.38 29.22
N GLU A 26 -8.12 -6.44 29.88
CA GLU A 26 -8.02 -7.79 29.35
C GLU A 26 -9.43 -8.33 29.10
N LYS A 27 -9.73 -8.65 27.83
CA LYS A 27 -11.01 -9.24 27.42
C LYS A 27 -10.74 -10.53 26.67
N ASN A 28 -11.16 -11.65 27.23
CA ASN A 28 -10.93 -12.99 26.67
C ASN A 28 -9.45 -13.32 26.40
N GLY A 29 -8.53 -12.89 27.28
CA GLY A 29 -7.10 -13.10 27.12
C GLY A 29 -6.41 -12.18 26.10
N VAL A 30 -7.12 -11.14 25.59
CA VAL A 30 -6.58 -10.16 24.67
C VAL A 30 -6.48 -8.81 25.38
N ALA A 31 -5.28 -8.20 25.35
CA ALA A 31 -5.06 -6.87 25.90
C ALA A 31 -5.72 -5.83 24.98
N GLU A 32 -6.59 -4.98 25.53
CA GLU A 32 -7.26 -3.87 24.85
C GLU A 32 -6.90 -2.56 25.58
N PHE A 33 -6.50 -1.52 24.82
CA PHE A 33 -6.19 -0.21 25.37
C PHE A 33 -7.28 0.78 24.99
N SER A 34 -7.83 1.50 26.01
CA SER A 34 -8.93 2.43 25.80
C SER A 34 -8.68 3.74 26.57
N GLN A 35 -9.22 4.84 26.05
CA GLN A 35 -9.25 6.13 26.76
C GLN A 35 -10.35 6.17 27.84
N GLN A 36 -11.21 5.16 27.89
CA GLN A 36 -12.27 5.03 28.91
C GLN A 36 -12.09 3.72 29.68
N PRO A 37 -12.40 3.69 30.97
CA PRO A 37 -12.30 2.47 31.77
C PRO A 37 -13.26 1.38 31.24
N CYS A 38 -12.72 0.24 30.85
CA CYS A 38 -13.40 -0.85 30.18
C CYS A 38 -13.95 -1.93 31.11
N GLY A 39 -14.11 -1.64 32.38
CA GLY A 39 -14.68 -2.55 33.37
C GLY A 39 -13.99 -2.47 34.75
N LYS A 40 -14.35 -3.40 35.66
CA LYS A 40 -13.84 -3.41 37.04
C LYS A 40 -12.32 -3.71 37.14
N ASP A 41 -11.75 -4.29 36.09
CA ASP A 41 -10.32 -4.69 36.03
C ASP A 41 -9.48 -3.74 35.17
N ALA A 42 -10.00 -2.55 34.84
CA ALA A 42 -9.28 -1.54 34.08
C ALA A 42 -8.10 -0.99 34.89
N LYS A 43 -6.87 -1.21 34.44
CA LYS A 43 -5.65 -0.65 35.02
C LYS A 43 -5.31 0.65 34.32
N LEU A 44 -5.22 1.75 35.12
CA LEU A 44 -4.78 3.03 34.63
C LEU A 44 -3.29 3.01 34.33
N ILE A 45 -2.91 3.33 33.08
CA ILE A 45 -1.52 3.51 32.68
C ILE A 45 -1.22 5.00 32.64
N THR A 46 -0.38 5.47 33.53
CA THR A 46 0.10 6.85 33.53
C THR A 46 1.36 6.93 32.67
N ILE A 47 1.25 7.52 31.48
CA ILE A 47 2.39 7.80 30.60
C ILE A 47 3.14 8.99 31.22
N LYS A 48 4.27 8.75 31.89
CA LYS A 48 5.19 9.81 32.29
C LYS A 48 6.01 10.21 31.07
N GLU A 49 5.84 11.44 30.60
CA GLU A 49 6.81 12.03 29.68
C GLU A 49 8.18 12.03 30.34
N GLN A 50 9.08 11.20 29.88
CA GLN A 50 10.48 11.25 30.31
C GLN A 50 11.16 12.43 29.64
N ASN A 51 11.29 13.52 30.35
CA ASN A 51 12.27 14.56 30.03
C ASN A 51 13.68 13.95 30.17
N PRO A 52 14.57 14.03 29.17
CA PRO A 52 15.88 13.39 29.23
C PRO A 52 16.93 14.24 29.97
N HIS A 53 16.64 14.73 31.16
CA HIS A 53 17.67 15.32 32.01
C HIS A 53 17.33 15.21 33.51
N LEU A 54 18.14 14.46 34.17
CA LEU A 54 18.80 14.57 35.46
C LEU A 54 18.78 13.26 36.28
N SER A 55 19.99 12.86 36.50
CA SER A 55 20.45 11.76 37.37
C SER A 55 19.96 11.84 38.79
N GLY A 56 19.80 10.67 39.43
CA GLY A 56 20.08 10.49 40.85
C GLY A 56 19.13 9.59 41.62
N ALA A 57 19.68 8.44 42.00
CA ALA A 57 19.42 7.63 43.18
C ALA A 57 18.17 6.73 43.26
N SER A 58 18.46 5.47 43.18
CA SER A 58 17.94 4.30 43.93
C SER A 58 16.51 4.29 44.45
N ASP A 59 15.66 3.47 43.78
CA ASP A 59 14.77 2.52 44.48
C ASP A 59 14.41 1.35 43.53
N ASN A 60 15.02 0.18 43.76
CA ASN A 60 15.14 -0.88 42.76
C ASN A 60 14.03 -1.96 42.78
N ALA A 61 12.83 -1.70 43.28
CA ALA A 61 11.81 -2.76 43.34
C ALA A 61 10.45 -2.41 42.69
N ALA A 62 10.12 -1.13 42.50
CA ALA A 62 8.85 -0.72 41.87
C ALA A 62 8.99 -0.33 40.40
N GLN A 63 10.22 -0.23 39.88
CA GLN A 63 10.51 0.21 38.51
C GLN A 63 10.39 -0.88 37.43
N SER A 64 10.34 -2.16 37.80
CA SER A 64 10.36 -3.25 36.79
C SER A 64 9.00 -3.50 36.14
N SER A 65 7.88 -3.18 36.78
CA SER A 65 6.54 -3.35 36.21
C SER A 65 6.11 -2.14 35.38
N ALA A 66 6.34 -0.91 35.87
CA ALA A 66 5.97 0.32 35.15
C ALA A 66 6.75 0.51 33.82
N GLY A 67 8.01 0.06 33.75
CA GLY A 67 8.81 0.09 32.54
C GLY A 67 8.39 -0.94 31.48
N LYS A 68 7.84 -2.07 31.90
CA LYS A 68 7.31 -3.10 30.98
C LYS A 68 5.98 -2.66 30.38
N ASP A 69 5.11 -2.06 31.16
CA ASP A 69 3.79 -1.60 30.68
C ASP A 69 3.92 -0.45 29.67
N THR A 70 4.87 0.48 29.88
CA THR A 70 5.13 1.57 28.90
C THR A 70 5.73 1.04 27.60
N ALA A 71 6.68 0.11 27.67
CA ALA A 71 7.29 -0.50 26.47
C ALA A 71 6.26 -1.29 25.64
N GLU A 72 5.28 -1.93 26.30
CA GLU A 72 4.19 -2.65 25.60
C GLU A 72 3.23 -1.69 24.91
N VAL A 73 2.87 -0.57 25.55
CA VAL A 73 2.05 0.47 24.95
C VAL A 73 2.76 1.10 23.75
N ASP A 74 4.03 1.46 23.89
CA ASP A 74 4.82 2.05 22.80
C ASP A 74 4.92 1.10 21.60
N ARG A 75 5.13 -0.18 21.86
CA ARG A 75 5.13 -1.23 20.82
C ARG A 75 3.77 -1.33 20.13
N TYR A 76 2.67 -1.34 20.88
CA TYR A 76 1.32 -1.38 20.32
C TYR A 76 1.04 -0.17 19.44
N ILE A 77 1.37 1.04 19.91
CA ILE A 77 1.24 2.29 19.14
C ILE A 77 2.06 2.18 17.86
N ARG A 78 3.32 1.70 17.93
CA ARG A 78 4.18 1.55 16.76
C ARG A 78 3.62 0.56 15.75
N LEU A 79 3.08 -0.57 16.20
CA LEU A 79 2.42 -1.55 15.33
C LEU A 79 1.21 -0.95 14.60
N LYS A 80 0.39 -0.15 15.28
CA LYS A 80 -0.74 0.56 14.66
C LYS A 80 -0.29 1.60 13.63
N GLN A 81 0.79 2.33 13.92
CA GLN A 81 1.38 3.27 12.96
C GLN A 81 1.91 2.55 11.71
N ILE A 82 2.59 1.42 11.88
CA ILE A 82 3.08 0.61 10.77
C ILE A 82 1.91 0.13 9.91
N ASP A 83 0.83 -0.39 10.50
CA ASP A 83 -0.34 -0.84 9.75
C ASP A 83 -0.98 0.30 8.95
N ALA A 84 -1.09 1.50 9.53
CA ALA A 84 -1.60 2.68 8.85
C ALA A 84 -0.68 3.11 7.68
N GLN A 85 0.64 3.09 7.87
CA GLN A 85 1.61 3.41 6.82
C GLN A 85 1.58 2.38 5.68
N ILE A 86 1.47 1.08 5.98
CA ILE A 86 1.31 0.02 4.97
C ILE A 86 0.03 0.25 4.16
N ALA A 87 -1.08 0.58 4.82
CA ALA A 87 -2.34 0.89 4.13
C ALA A 87 -2.20 2.13 3.23
N GLU A 88 -1.51 3.18 3.66
CA GLU A 88 -1.24 4.36 2.85
C GLU A 88 -0.41 4.03 1.60
N HIS A 89 0.68 3.25 1.75
CA HIS A 89 1.49 2.82 0.61
C HIS A 89 0.71 1.96 -0.38
N ASN A 90 -0.15 1.05 0.10
CA ASN A 90 -1.04 0.26 -0.78
C ASN A 90 -2.01 1.17 -1.55
N ASN A 91 -2.62 2.17 -0.91
CA ASN A 91 -3.49 3.15 -1.58
C ASN A 91 -2.75 3.95 -2.67
N LYS A 92 -1.46 4.29 -2.44
CA LYS A 92 -0.62 4.93 -3.46
C LYS A 92 -0.38 4.00 -4.65
N ILE A 93 -0.09 2.72 -4.40
CA ILE A 93 0.07 1.70 -5.45
C ILE A 93 -1.20 1.62 -6.30
N ASP A 94 -2.37 1.50 -5.68
CA ASP A 94 -3.64 1.43 -6.40
C ASP A 94 -3.91 2.73 -7.20
N THR A 95 -3.57 3.88 -6.63
CA THR A 95 -3.66 5.16 -7.33
C THR A 95 -2.74 5.21 -8.55
N PHE A 96 -1.51 4.69 -8.46
CA PHE A 96 -0.58 4.65 -9.58
C PHE A 96 -1.05 3.67 -10.67
N LYS A 97 -1.61 2.50 -10.30
CA LYS A 97 -2.22 1.58 -11.27
C LYS A 97 -3.36 2.26 -12.04
N LEU A 98 -4.28 2.92 -11.34
CA LEU A 98 -5.40 3.64 -11.97
C LEU A 98 -4.93 4.78 -12.88
N LYS A 99 -3.88 5.52 -12.50
CA LYS A 99 -3.31 6.59 -13.34
C LYS A 99 -2.65 6.01 -14.58
N MET A 100 -1.86 4.95 -14.44
CA MET A 100 -1.24 4.23 -15.54
C MET A 100 -2.30 3.77 -16.54
N ASP A 101 -3.35 3.12 -16.06
CA ASP A 101 -4.44 2.63 -16.90
C ASP A 101 -5.12 3.76 -17.68
N ARG A 102 -5.47 4.88 -17.03
CA ARG A 102 -6.09 6.02 -17.68
C ARG A 102 -5.19 6.64 -18.76
N GLU A 103 -3.91 6.80 -18.49
CA GLU A 103 -2.96 7.35 -19.46
C GLU A 103 -2.80 6.41 -20.66
N ILE A 104 -2.74 5.09 -20.43
CA ILE A 104 -2.63 4.11 -21.51
C ILE A 104 -3.92 4.02 -22.32
N VAL A 105 -5.10 4.04 -21.70
CA VAL A 105 -6.39 4.09 -22.42
C VAL A 105 -6.47 5.33 -23.29
N ALA A 106 -6.13 6.50 -22.79
CA ALA A 106 -6.13 7.74 -23.57
C ALA A 106 -5.16 7.68 -24.77
N LEU A 107 -3.97 7.09 -24.57
CA LEU A 107 -3.01 6.87 -25.66
C LEU A 107 -3.52 5.83 -26.67
N THR A 108 -4.24 4.80 -26.24
CA THR A 108 -4.87 3.79 -27.10
C THR A 108 -5.93 4.44 -27.99
N GLU A 109 -6.84 5.24 -27.41
CA GLU A 109 -7.86 5.98 -28.14
C GLU A 109 -7.23 6.94 -29.17
N GLN A 110 -6.15 7.63 -28.78
CA GLN A 110 -5.40 8.49 -29.69
C GLN A 110 -4.75 7.69 -30.82
N SER A 111 -4.24 6.48 -30.57
CA SER A 111 -3.68 5.58 -31.56
C SER A 111 -4.74 5.14 -32.57
N ASP A 112 -5.90 4.70 -32.10
CA ASP A 112 -6.97 4.18 -32.94
C ASP A 112 -7.56 5.23 -33.88
N ALA A 113 -7.53 6.52 -33.49
CA ALA A 113 -7.94 7.63 -34.33
C ALA A 113 -7.00 7.92 -35.51
N GLN A 114 -5.78 7.33 -35.54
CA GLN A 114 -4.74 7.65 -36.56
C GLN A 114 -4.61 6.62 -37.70
N LEU A 115 -5.44 5.58 -37.74
CA LEU A 115 -5.25 4.34 -38.53
C LEU A 115 -5.32 4.45 -40.07
N ARG A 116 -5.33 5.63 -40.71
CA ARG A 116 -5.72 5.69 -42.14
C ARG A 116 -4.67 6.16 -43.14
N ASN A 117 -3.40 6.44 -42.76
CA ASN A 117 -2.36 6.83 -43.70
C ASN A 117 -0.93 6.66 -43.16
N LEU A 118 0.09 6.81 -44.02
CA LEU A 118 1.52 6.65 -43.67
C LEU A 118 1.97 7.58 -42.52
N VAL A 119 1.41 8.77 -42.41
CA VAL A 119 1.69 9.71 -41.31
C VAL A 119 1.06 9.18 -40.01
N GLY A 120 -0.11 8.54 -40.11
CA GLY A 120 -0.77 7.87 -39.01
C GLY A 120 0.06 6.74 -38.40
N ALA A 121 0.64 5.85 -39.21
CA ALA A 121 1.48 4.78 -38.76
C ALA A 121 2.71 5.23 -37.95
N LYS A 122 3.39 6.29 -38.38
CA LYS A 122 4.50 6.91 -37.63
C LYS A 122 4.04 7.47 -36.28
N LYS A 123 2.85 8.08 -36.23
CA LYS A 123 2.27 8.60 -34.99
C LYS A 123 1.88 7.45 -34.05
N GLN A 124 1.32 6.37 -34.56
CA GLN A 124 1.00 5.19 -33.77
C GLN A 124 2.24 4.58 -33.12
N ALA A 125 3.34 4.40 -33.87
CA ALA A 125 4.61 3.92 -33.31
C ALA A 125 5.14 4.85 -32.20
N ALA A 126 4.99 6.17 -32.36
CA ALA A 126 5.36 7.13 -31.33
C ALA A 126 4.45 7.00 -30.07
N ILE A 127 3.15 6.81 -30.26
CA ILE A 127 2.19 6.60 -29.17
C ILE A 127 2.49 5.29 -28.43
N ALA A 128 2.79 4.19 -29.13
CA ALA A 128 3.17 2.92 -28.52
C ALA A 128 4.43 3.06 -27.63
N LYS A 129 5.44 3.81 -28.07
CA LYS A 129 6.61 4.16 -27.23
C LYS A 129 6.22 4.98 -25.99
N GLN A 130 5.26 5.90 -26.11
CA GLN A 130 4.75 6.65 -24.97
C GLN A 130 4.04 5.71 -23.97
N MET A 131 3.23 4.75 -24.45
CA MET A 131 2.58 3.76 -23.60
C MET A 131 3.60 2.91 -22.82
N THR A 132 4.69 2.48 -23.48
CA THR A 132 5.79 1.76 -22.82
C THR A 132 6.44 2.65 -21.75
N ALA A 133 6.78 3.89 -22.06
CA ALA A 133 7.36 4.83 -21.10
C ALA A 133 6.43 5.13 -19.91
N VAL A 134 5.12 5.19 -20.13
CA VAL A 134 4.11 5.31 -19.05
C VAL A 134 4.16 4.09 -18.14
N SER A 135 4.15 2.87 -18.71
CA SER A 135 4.21 1.62 -17.95
C SER A 135 5.48 1.53 -17.10
N GLU A 136 6.63 1.85 -17.68
CA GLU A 136 7.94 1.87 -16.97
C GLU A 136 7.95 2.90 -15.84
N ARG A 137 7.47 4.13 -16.08
CA ARG A 137 7.40 5.19 -15.07
C ARG A 137 6.58 4.77 -13.87
N TYR A 138 5.37 4.27 -14.09
CA TYR A 138 4.51 3.80 -13.00
C TYR A 138 5.05 2.55 -12.34
N GLY A 139 5.68 1.66 -13.08
CA GLY A 139 6.39 0.50 -12.53
C GLY A 139 7.44 0.90 -11.49
N VAL A 140 8.28 1.90 -11.79
CA VAL A 140 9.28 2.43 -10.84
C VAL A 140 8.64 3.05 -9.60
N LEU A 141 7.55 3.83 -9.75
CA LEU A 141 6.84 4.43 -8.62
C LEU A 141 6.23 3.36 -7.71
N ILE A 142 5.55 2.38 -8.28
CA ILE A 142 4.95 1.26 -7.55
C ILE A 142 6.03 0.44 -6.83
N ASP A 143 7.16 0.17 -7.48
CA ASP A 143 8.27 -0.57 -6.88
C ASP A 143 8.89 0.18 -5.68
N SER A 144 8.91 1.52 -5.73
CA SER A 144 9.34 2.35 -4.60
C SER A 144 8.42 2.24 -3.39
N GLU A 145 7.09 2.33 -3.60
CA GLU A 145 6.10 2.14 -2.53
C GLU A 145 6.18 0.71 -1.97
N GLN A 146 6.40 -0.26 -2.84
CA GLN A 146 6.54 -1.66 -2.50
C GLN A 146 7.72 -1.90 -1.55
N ARG A 147 8.91 -1.32 -1.84
CA ARG A 147 10.08 -1.40 -0.94
C ARG A 147 9.82 -0.76 0.42
N SER A 148 8.97 0.28 0.47
CA SER A 148 8.57 0.90 1.74
C SER A 148 7.70 -0.04 2.57
N ILE A 149 6.76 -0.74 1.95
CA ILE A 149 5.94 -1.77 2.60
C ILE A 149 6.81 -2.92 3.11
N ASP A 150 7.82 -3.37 2.34
CA ASP A 150 8.73 -4.44 2.75
C ASP A 150 9.50 -4.09 4.02
N ARG A 151 10.01 -2.86 4.12
CA ARG A 151 10.70 -2.37 5.32
C ARG A 151 9.77 -2.32 6.53
N LEU A 152 8.56 -1.77 6.36
CA LEU A 152 7.57 -1.69 7.42
C LEU A 152 7.11 -3.08 7.88
N THR A 153 6.95 -4.01 6.96
CA THR A 153 6.59 -5.40 7.28
C THR A 153 7.71 -6.11 8.05
N ALA A 154 8.97 -5.89 7.68
CA ALA A 154 10.12 -6.41 8.42
C ALA A 154 10.19 -5.83 9.84
N GLU A 155 9.98 -4.51 9.99
CA GLU A 155 9.90 -3.85 11.31
C GLU A 155 8.76 -4.42 12.16
N LYS A 156 7.57 -4.58 11.56
CA LYS A 156 6.41 -5.19 12.22
C LYS A 156 6.74 -6.59 12.75
N TYR A 157 7.41 -7.39 11.93
CA TYR A 157 7.81 -8.74 12.33
C TYR A 157 8.76 -8.74 13.54
N THR A 158 9.76 -7.85 13.57
CA THR A 158 10.68 -7.76 14.71
C THR A 158 9.98 -7.36 15.99
N LEU A 159 9.04 -6.41 15.92
CA LEU A 159 8.24 -5.95 17.06
C LEU A 159 7.29 -7.05 17.58
N THR A 160 6.71 -7.86 16.70
CA THR A 160 5.80 -8.95 17.10
C THR A 160 6.56 -10.15 17.65
N SER A 161 7.72 -10.50 17.09
CA SER A 161 8.55 -11.64 17.54
C SER A 161 9.09 -11.43 18.95
N SER A 162 9.37 -10.18 19.33
CA SER A 162 9.84 -9.82 20.66
C SER A 162 8.79 -10.00 21.78
N ALA A 163 7.52 -10.16 21.42
CA ALA A 163 6.38 -10.24 22.35
C ALA A 163 5.88 -11.66 22.62
N ASN A 164 6.27 -12.63 21.80
CA ASN A 164 5.67 -13.96 21.83
C ASN A 164 6.30 -14.84 22.92
N THR A 165 5.74 -14.79 24.11
CA THR A 165 5.83 -15.87 25.10
C THR A 165 4.71 -16.90 24.85
N VAL A 166 5.07 -17.95 24.26
CA VAL A 166 4.78 -19.39 24.22
C VAL A 166 3.34 -19.97 24.34
N ALA A 167 2.28 -19.31 24.76
CA ALA A 167 1.06 -20.04 25.14
C ALA A 167 -0.20 -19.89 24.24
N ASN A 168 -0.23 -18.96 23.27
CA ASN A 168 -1.43 -18.76 22.43
C ASN A 168 -1.14 -18.82 20.91
N ASN A 169 0.00 -19.42 20.53
CA ASN A 169 0.51 -19.25 19.16
C ASN A 169 -0.18 -20.10 18.08
N GLU A 170 -0.63 -21.33 18.37
CA GLU A 170 -1.11 -22.24 17.32
C GLU A 170 -2.41 -21.75 16.65
N VAL A 171 -3.38 -21.31 17.44
CA VAL A 171 -4.66 -20.81 16.90
C VAL A 171 -4.45 -19.49 16.16
N ALA A 172 -3.64 -18.59 16.71
CA ALA A 172 -3.35 -17.30 16.09
C ALA A 172 -2.57 -17.47 14.78
N SER A 173 -1.56 -18.35 14.75
CA SER A 173 -0.79 -18.68 13.53
C SER A 173 -1.67 -19.37 12.49
N PHE A 174 -2.57 -20.28 12.89
CA PHE A 174 -3.53 -20.91 12.00
C PHE A 174 -4.48 -19.88 11.36
N ILE A 175 -5.08 -18.99 12.15
CA ILE A 175 -5.94 -17.91 11.62
C ILE A 175 -5.15 -17.02 10.65
N ARG A 176 -3.93 -16.64 11.03
CA ARG A 176 -3.07 -15.81 10.19
C ARG A 176 -2.70 -16.50 8.88
N SER A 177 -2.34 -17.79 8.92
CA SER A 177 -2.04 -18.56 7.70
C SER A 177 -3.24 -18.61 6.75
N LYS A 178 -4.46 -18.81 7.26
CA LYS A 178 -5.69 -18.79 6.45
C LYS A 178 -5.96 -17.43 5.82
N GLN A 179 -5.69 -16.34 6.53
CA GLN A 179 -5.82 -14.98 5.98
C GLN A 179 -4.79 -14.70 4.87
N ILE A 180 -3.54 -15.16 5.06
CA ILE A 180 -2.47 -15.04 4.06
C ILE A 180 -2.84 -15.84 2.82
N MET A 181 -3.24 -17.10 2.95
CA MET A 181 -3.63 -17.95 1.82
C MET A 181 -4.76 -17.32 0.99
N ARG A 182 -5.77 -16.72 1.66
CA ARG A 182 -6.84 -16.01 0.94
C ARG A 182 -6.32 -14.82 0.14
N LYS A 183 -5.42 -14.01 0.73
CA LYS A 183 -4.80 -12.89 0.01
C LYS A 183 -3.95 -13.36 -1.18
N ILE A 184 -3.22 -14.47 -1.04
CA ILE A 184 -2.48 -15.08 -2.14
C ILE A 184 -3.45 -15.40 -3.28
N SER A 185 -4.55 -16.10 -2.98
CA SER A 185 -5.56 -16.44 -4.01
C SER A 185 -6.19 -15.20 -4.66
N GLU A 186 -6.40 -14.11 -3.91
CA GLU A 186 -6.88 -12.84 -4.47
C GLU A 186 -5.87 -12.24 -5.47
N HIS A 187 -4.56 -12.31 -5.20
CA HIS A 187 -3.52 -11.86 -6.11
C HIS A 187 -3.34 -12.79 -7.33
N GLU A 188 -3.44 -14.10 -7.14
CA GLU A 188 -3.45 -15.07 -8.24
C GLU A 188 -4.61 -14.82 -9.21
N ASN A 189 -5.82 -14.61 -8.70
CA ASN A 189 -6.99 -14.26 -9.52
C ASN A 189 -6.80 -12.95 -10.33
N LYS A 190 -6.09 -11.97 -9.77
CA LYS A 190 -5.75 -10.75 -10.52
C LYS A 190 -4.76 -11.03 -11.65
N ILE A 191 -3.76 -11.87 -11.41
CA ILE A 191 -2.81 -12.31 -12.45
C ILE A 191 -3.54 -12.99 -13.59
N ASP A 192 -4.43 -13.93 -13.28
CA ASP A 192 -5.24 -14.64 -14.29
C ASP A 192 -6.11 -13.65 -15.10
N THR A 193 -6.69 -12.66 -14.41
CA THR A 193 -7.48 -11.60 -15.07
C THR A 193 -6.61 -10.80 -16.03
N TYR A 194 -5.42 -10.35 -15.61
CA TYR A 194 -4.51 -9.59 -16.47
C TYR A 194 -4.00 -10.41 -17.65
N GLN A 195 -3.70 -11.68 -17.46
CA GLN A 195 -3.30 -12.58 -18.54
C GLN A 195 -4.44 -12.78 -19.57
N SER A 196 -5.66 -12.99 -19.09
CA SER A 196 -6.84 -13.13 -19.95
C SER A 196 -7.10 -11.86 -20.75
N GLU A 197 -7.00 -10.69 -20.12
CA GLU A 197 -7.19 -9.40 -20.78
C GLU A 197 -6.09 -9.10 -21.79
N LEU A 198 -4.82 -9.41 -21.48
CA LEU A 198 -3.72 -9.33 -22.42
C LEU A 198 -3.98 -10.20 -23.65
N ASN A 199 -4.33 -11.47 -23.45
CA ASN A 199 -4.58 -12.40 -24.54
C ASN A 199 -5.73 -11.93 -25.43
N MET A 200 -6.81 -11.39 -24.86
CA MET A 200 -7.94 -10.83 -25.60
C MET A 200 -7.50 -9.64 -26.48
N GLN A 201 -6.79 -8.67 -25.89
CA GLN A 201 -6.32 -7.49 -26.62
C GLN A 201 -5.27 -7.84 -27.68
N MET A 202 -4.40 -8.80 -27.40
CA MET A 202 -3.42 -9.31 -28.38
C MET A 202 -4.10 -9.98 -29.56
N SER A 203 -5.10 -10.85 -29.33
CA SER A 203 -5.86 -11.51 -30.38
C SER A 203 -6.61 -10.50 -31.26
N GLU A 204 -7.15 -9.42 -30.70
CA GLU A 204 -7.79 -8.34 -31.45
C GLU A 204 -6.80 -7.62 -32.37
N LEU A 205 -5.58 -7.31 -31.87
CA LEU A 205 -4.54 -6.67 -32.66
C LEU A 205 -3.99 -7.61 -33.75
N GLU A 206 -3.85 -8.92 -33.48
CA GLU A 206 -3.48 -9.94 -34.47
C GLU A 206 -4.54 -10.05 -35.59
N GLN A 207 -5.82 -9.98 -35.25
CA GLN A 207 -6.89 -9.94 -36.21
C GLN A 207 -6.84 -8.68 -37.09
N GLN A 208 -6.59 -7.51 -36.49
CA GLN A 208 -6.37 -6.29 -37.22
C GLN A 208 -5.18 -6.43 -38.19
N LEU A 209 -4.04 -6.93 -37.71
CA LEU A 209 -2.84 -7.15 -38.53
C LEU A 209 -3.10 -8.11 -39.71
N SER A 210 -3.86 -9.18 -39.48
CA SER A 210 -4.19 -10.18 -40.53
C SER A 210 -5.17 -9.65 -41.57
N SER A 211 -5.98 -8.65 -41.24
CA SER A 211 -6.98 -8.04 -42.13
C SER A 211 -6.42 -6.96 -43.06
N HIS A 212 -5.18 -6.50 -42.82
CA HIS A 212 -4.56 -5.47 -43.65
C HIS A 212 -4.13 -6.05 -45.03
N PRO A 213 -4.43 -5.31 -46.14
CA PRO A 213 -3.90 -5.70 -47.46
C PRO A 213 -2.37 -5.54 -47.49
N ARG A 214 -1.67 -6.48 -48.11
CA ARG A 214 -0.19 -6.48 -48.14
C ARG A 214 0.37 -5.52 -49.22
N ASN A 215 0.41 -4.23 -48.89
CA ASN A 215 1.10 -3.23 -49.74
C ASN A 215 2.13 -2.43 -48.93
N LEU A 216 2.97 -1.63 -49.61
CA LEU A 216 4.10 -0.92 -48.98
C LEU A 216 3.63 0.15 -47.95
N ALA A 217 2.42 0.66 -48.07
CA ALA A 217 1.84 1.59 -47.10
C ALA A 217 1.43 0.90 -45.82
N ASP A 218 1.03 -0.38 -45.91
CA ASP A 218 0.57 -1.19 -44.77
C ASP A 218 1.72 -1.73 -43.93
N ALA A 219 2.94 -1.88 -44.48
CA ALA A 219 4.12 -2.29 -43.72
C ALA A 219 4.44 -1.34 -42.54
N ASN A 220 4.17 -0.05 -42.67
CA ASN A 220 4.32 0.91 -41.58
C ASN A 220 3.18 0.80 -40.54
N SER A 221 1.97 0.43 -41.00
CA SER A 221 0.84 0.16 -40.12
C SER A 221 1.07 -1.13 -39.32
N ASP A 222 1.60 -2.18 -39.97
CA ASP A 222 1.95 -3.44 -39.31
C ASP A 222 3.03 -3.24 -38.23
N ASN A 223 4.05 -2.44 -38.50
CA ASN A 223 5.06 -2.06 -37.49
C ASN A 223 4.44 -1.29 -36.32
N ALA A 224 3.51 -0.36 -36.58
CA ALA A 224 2.83 0.40 -35.54
C ALA A 224 1.93 -0.50 -34.66
N LEU A 225 1.25 -1.50 -35.26
CA LEU A 225 0.49 -2.50 -34.51
C LEU A 225 1.42 -3.38 -33.67
N ALA A 226 2.56 -3.83 -34.20
CA ALA A 226 3.56 -4.57 -33.44
C ALA A 226 4.13 -3.76 -32.25
N ASP A 227 4.40 -2.47 -32.45
CA ASP A 227 4.80 -1.58 -31.35
C ASP A 227 3.69 -1.43 -30.28
N LYS A 228 2.41 -1.36 -30.69
CA LYS A 228 1.26 -1.34 -29.78
C LYS A 228 1.14 -2.65 -29.00
N MET A 229 1.31 -3.81 -29.65
CA MET A 229 1.34 -5.10 -28.99
C MET A 229 2.44 -5.18 -27.94
N THR A 230 3.63 -4.68 -28.27
CA THR A 230 4.77 -4.61 -27.34
C THR A 230 4.45 -3.72 -26.13
N ALA A 231 3.85 -2.56 -26.34
CA ALA A 231 3.47 -1.65 -25.28
C ALA A 231 2.42 -2.24 -24.33
N LEU A 232 1.41 -2.93 -24.88
CA LEU A 232 0.40 -3.65 -24.09
C LEU A 232 1.03 -4.79 -23.27
N THR A 233 1.89 -5.58 -23.90
CA THR A 233 2.64 -6.65 -23.20
C THR A 233 3.46 -6.07 -22.03
N SER A 234 4.15 -4.96 -22.25
CA SER A 234 4.91 -4.28 -21.20
C SER A 234 4.01 -3.83 -20.03
N ARG A 235 2.84 -3.25 -20.33
CA ARG A 235 1.84 -2.84 -19.31
C ARG A 235 1.40 -4.04 -18.46
N PHE A 236 0.91 -5.08 -19.11
CA PHE A 236 0.38 -6.25 -18.39
C PHE A 236 1.46 -7.00 -17.63
N ASN A 237 2.67 -7.13 -18.17
CA ASN A 237 3.81 -7.70 -17.45
C ASN A 237 4.15 -6.88 -16.20
N THR A 238 4.05 -5.55 -16.27
CA THR A 238 4.24 -4.68 -15.09
C THR A 238 3.18 -4.97 -14.02
N LEU A 239 1.90 -5.07 -14.40
CA LEU A 239 0.80 -5.38 -13.47
C LEU A 239 0.97 -6.78 -12.85
N ILE A 240 1.26 -7.79 -13.65
CA ILE A 240 1.49 -9.17 -13.20
C ILE A 240 2.69 -9.22 -12.24
N ALA A 241 3.79 -8.57 -12.57
CA ALA A 241 4.98 -8.54 -11.71
C ALA A 241 4.71 -7.91 -10.34
N ILE A 242 3.83 -6.91 -10.27
CA ILE A 242 3.40 -6.29 -9.01
C ILE A 242 2.63 -7.30 -8.15
N GLU A 243 1.64 -7.99 -8.73
CA GLU A 243 0.85 -8.99 -8.00
C GLU A 243 1.74 -10.18 -7.57
N GLN A 244 2.68 -10.63 -8.43
CA GLN A 244 3.63 -11.68 -8.09
C GLN A 244 4.51 -11.31 -6.89
N LYS A 245 5.02 -10.08 -6.83
CA LYS A 245 5.78 -9.58 -5.66
C LYS A 245 4.95 -9.60 -4.37
N GLN A 246 3.63 -9.34 -4.45
CA GLN A 246 2.74 -9.46 -3.29
C GLN A 246 2.62 -10.92 -2.83
N ILE A 247 2.46 -11.85 -3.76
CA ILE A 247 2.41 -13.30 -3.49
C ILE A 247 3.71 -13.76 -2.82
N ASP A 248 4.87 -13.38 -3.37
CA ASP A 248 6.18 -13.77 -2.84
C ASP A 248 6.38 -13.29 -1.39
N ARG A 249 5.91 -12.05 -1.10
CA ARG A 249 5.93 -11.51 0.26
C ARG A 249 5.01 -12.29 1.19
N LEU A 250 3.78 -12.57 0.79
CA LEU A 250 2.82 -13.31 1.57
C LEU A 250 3.31 -14.74 1.85
N ASN A 251 3.95 -15.39 0.87
CA ASN A 251 4.60 -16.69 1.04
C ASN A 251 5.76 -16.60 2.04
N SER A 252 6.59 -15.54 1.97
CA SER A 252 7.65 -15.31 2.94
C SER A 252 7.11 -15.06 4.35
N GLU A 253 5.94 -14.43 4.49
CA GLU A 253 5.26 -14.27 5.79
C GLU A 253 4.72 -15.63 6.28
N LEU A 254 4.12 -16.43 5.40
CA LEU A 254 3.58 -17.75 5.71
C LEU A 254 4.65 -18.71 6.25
N THR A 255 5.86 -18.65 5.71
CA THR A 255 6.98 -19.51 6.15
C THR A 255 7.57 -19.11 7.51
N LYS A 256 7.19 -17.95 8.05
CA LYS A 256 7.67 -17.45 9.37
C LYS A 256 6.66 -17.68 10.51
N LEU A 257 5.47 -18.20 10.18
CA LEU A 257 4.42 -18.53 11.17
C LEU A 257 4.62 -19.90 11.79
#